data_158ef1a2c9f1fd5024176ee9ee5b35fb
#
_entry.id   158ef1a2c9f1fd5024176ee9ee5b35fb
#
_cell.length_a   1.000
_cell.length_b   1.000
_cell.length_c   1.000
_cell.angle_alpha   90.00
_cell.angle_beta   90.00
_cell.angle_gamma   90.00
#
_symmetry.space_group_name_H-M   'P 1'
#
loop_
_entity.id
_entity.type
_entity.pdbx_description
1 polymer ?
#
loop_
_entity_poly.entity_id
_entity_poly.type
_entity_poly.pdbx_seq_one_letter_code
_entity_poly.pdbx_strand_id
1 'polypeptide(L)'
;DKFFEKKISQFFNKEKIQWNIIQTPMFLNSRKDFKNYLQKSKKPFMATFYKETRKKSGILMGSDGNPVGGKWSFDEDNRNKLPKNISIPKFPNINETNHTKKLKPVIEKLFKDHPGSTDNFWFATEYDDVIKLLNFFIKEKSNLFGDYEDAVNQKNNILFHSALSPYINLGLVTPEFIIQKVLEFHKKNKIRINSLEGYLRQVI
;
A
#
# COMPACT_ATOMS: atom_id res chain seq x y z
N ASP A 1 -18.91 0.63 4.66
CA ASP A 1 -19.65 1.37 5.71
C ASP A 1 -20.83 0.55 6.16
N LYS A 2 -20.87 0.18 7.45
CA LYS A 2 -21.95 -0.64 8.05
C LYS A 2 -23.33 0.01 7.93
N PHE A 3 -23.42 1.33 7.98
CA PHE A 3 -24.70 2.04 7.87
C PHE A 3 -25.28 1.91 6.45
N PHE A 4 -24.43 2.06 5.44
CA PHE A 4 -24.80 1.88 4.03
C PHE A 4 -25.19 0.43 3.75
N GLU A 5 -24.39 -0.52 4.20
CA GLU A 5 -24.63 -1.96 4.09
C GLU A 5 -25.98 -2.35 4.71
N LYS A 6 -26.29 -1.83 5.91
CA LYS A 6 -27.57 -2.06 6.56
C LYS A 6 -28.76 -1.51 5.75
N LYS A 7 -28.65 -0.28 5.23
CA LYS A 7 -29.71 0.32 4.39
C LYS A 7 -29.95 -0.45 3.11
N ILE A 8 -28.89 -0.83 2.41
CA ILE A 8 -28.98 -1.62 1.17
C ILE A 8 -29.60 -2.98 1.46
N SER A 9 -29.17 -3.67 2.53
CA SER A 9 -29.74 -4.95 2.94
C SER A 9 -31.22 -4.85 3.25
N GLN A 10 -31.64 -3.81 3.98
CA GLN A 10 -33.04 -3.58 4.30
C GLN A 10 -33.89 -3.34 3.04
N PHE A 11 -33.37 -2.57 2.09
CA PHE A 11 -34.05 -2.32 0.80
C PHE A 11 -34.21 -3.61 0.01
N PHE A 12 -33.13 -4.37 -0.22
CA PHE A 12 -33.20 -5.61 -0.99
C PHE A 12 -34.10 -6.66 -0.35
N ASN A 13 -34.10 -6.77 0.99
CA ASN A 13 -34.99 -7.69 1.70
C ASN A 13 -36.46 -7.26 1.57
N LYS A 14 -36.76 -5.95 1.65
CA LYS A 14 -38.11 -5.41 1.46
C LYS A 14 -38.65 -5.69 0.05
N GLU A 15 -37.80 -5.44 -0.97
CA GLU A 15 -38.15 -5.64 -2.38
C GLU A 15 -38.00 -7.10 -2.85
N LYS A 16 -37.64 -8.03 -1.94
CA LYS A 16 -37.42 -9.47 -2.22
C LYS A 16 -36.42 -9.73 -3.33
N ILE A 17 -35.39 -8.86 -3.44
CA ILE A 17 -34.31 -8.99 -4.42
C ILE A 17 -33.24 -9.91 -3.84
N GLN A 18 -32.85 -10.94 -4.59
CA GLN A 18 -31.70 -11.78 -4.25
C GLN A 18 -30.40 -10.97 -4.44
N TRP A 19 -29.53 -11.01 -3.44
CA TRP A 19 -28.28 -10.28 -3.46
C TRP A 19 -27.17 -11.01 -2.70
N ASN A 20 -25.93 -10.75 -3.10
CA ASN A 20 -24.73 -11.29 -2.48
C ASN A 20 -23.75 -10.17 -2.13
N ILE A 21 -23.05 -10.33 -1.02
CA ILE A 21 -21.94 -9.46 -0.64
C ILE A 21 -20.63 -10.10 -1.11
N ILE A 22 -19.97 -9.43 -2.05
CA ILE A 22 -18.63 -9.83 -2.49
C ILE A 22 -17.61 -9.07 -1.64
N GLN A 23 -16.64 -9.80 -1.08
CA GLN A 23 -15.55 -9.20 -0.32
C GLN A 23 -14.62 -8.43 -1.28
N THR A 24 -14.28 -7.22 -0.88
CA THR A 24 -13.32 -6.42 -1.66
C THR A 24 -11.92 -7.01 -1.58
N PRO A 25 -11.17 -7.08 -2.69
CA PRO A 25 -9.76 -7.50 -2.69
C PRO A 25 -8.79 -6.43 -2.19
N MET A 26 -9.31 -5.26 -1.78
CA MET A 26 -8.50 -4.11 -1.38
C MET A 26 -7.91 -4.23 0.02
N PHE A 27 -8.26 -5.28 0.77
CA PHE A 27 -7.74 -5.55 2.11
C PHE A 27 -7.43 -7.04 2.25
N LEU A 28 -6.25 -7.36 2.79
CA LEU A 28 -5.85 -8.74 3.10
C LEU A 28 -6.63 -9.32 4.28
N ASN A 29 -7.05 -8.48 5.19
CA ASN A 29 -7.83 -8.84 6.35
C ASN A 29 -9.29 -8.40 6.16
N SER A 30 -10.22 -9.31 6.41
CA SER A 30 -11.63 -8.96 6.44
C SER A 30 -12.02 -8.26 7.74
N ARG A 31 -13.17 -7.56 7.74
CA ARG A 31 -13.77 -7.04 8.98
C ARG A 31 -14.02 -8.13 10.02
N LYS A 32 -14.31 -9.36 9.57
CA LYS A 32 -14.49 -10.52 10.45
C LYS A 32 -13.19 -10.90 11.14
N ASP A 33 -12.05 -10.88 10.42
CA ASP A 33 -10.74 -11.16 11.01
C ASP A 33 -10.42 -10.16 12.13
N PHE A 34 -10.61 -8.88 11.85
CA PHE A 34 -10.36 -7.84 12.86
C PHE A 34 -11.32 -7.95 14.05
N LYS A 35 -12.62 -8.22 13.81
CA LYS A 35 -13.60 -8.47 14.89
C LYS A 35 -13.19 -9.66 15.76
N ASN A 36 -12.77 -10.76 15.15
CA ASN A 36 -12.32 -11.95 15.88
C ASN A 36 -11.08 -11.65 16.72
N TYR A 37 -10.14 -10.85 16.19
CA TYR A 37 -8.99 -10.38 16.95
C TYR A 37 -9.40 -9.55 18.16
N LEU A 38 -10.29 -8.57 18.00
CA LEU A 38 -10.79 -7.73 19.09
C LEU A 38 -11.47 -8.52 20.19
N GLN A 39 -12.24 -9.57 19.86
CA GLN A 39 -12.91 -10.42 20.83
C GLN A 39 -11.93 -11.24 21.71
N LYS A 40 -10.76 -11.58 21.18
CA LYS A 40 -9.73 -12.35 21.88
C LYS A 40 -8.72 -11.47 22.64
N SER A 41 -8.61 -10.20 22.27
CA SER A 41 -7.60 -9.29 22.79
C SER A 41 -8.16 -8.45 23.93
N LYS A 42 -7.53 -8.54 25.13
CA LYS A 42 -7.88 -7.64 26.26
C LYS A 42 -7.60 -6.18 25.92
N LYS A 43 -6.52 -5.92 25.17
CA LYS A 43 -6.13 -4.59 24.69
C LYS A 43 -5.70 -4.72 23.22
N PRO A 44 -6.39 -4.05 22.29
CA PRO A 44 -5.98 -4.03 20.88
C PRO A 44 -4.59 -3.43 20.71
N PHE A 45 -3.73 -4.11 19.97
CA PHE A 45 -2.38 -3.66 19.67
C PHE A 45 -1.99 -4.07 18.25
N MET A 46 -1.57 -3.10 17.44
CA MET A 46 -1.32 -3.33 16.01
C MET A 46 -0.28 -4.41 15.75
N ALA A 47 0.82 -4.43 16.50
CA ALA A 47 1.86 -5.45 16.33
C ALA A 47 1.36 -6.88 16.57
N THR A 48 0.41 -7.07 17.49
CA THR A 48 -0.20 -8.39 17.73
C THR A 48 -1.10 -8.79 16.57
N PHE A 49 -1.91 -7.86 16.07
CA PHE A 49 -2.77 -8.10 14.90
C PHE A 49 -1.94 -8.40 13.65
N TYR A 50 -0.87 -7.65 13.42
CA TYR A 50 0.08 -7.90 12.34
C TYR A 50 0.71 -9.29 12.43
N LYS A 51 1.15 -9.70 13.61
CA LYS A 51 1.67 -11.05 13.85
C LYS A 51 0.65 -12.15 13.50
N GLU A 52 -0.62 -11.99 13.91
CA GLU A 52 -1.69 -12.92 13.57
C GLU A 52 -1.94 -12.97 12.06
N THR A 53 -1.93 -11.80 11.40
CA THR A 53 -2.08 -11.71 9.95
C THR A 53 -0.96 -12.43 9.22
N ARG A 54 0.30 -12.24 9.62
CA ARG A 54 1.45 -12.96 9.03
C ARG A 54 1.32 -14.47 9.19
N LYS A 55 0.94 -14.95 10.37
CA LYS A 55 0.70 -16.38 10.61
C LYS A 55 -0.40 -16.95 9.73
N LYS A 56 -1.50 -16.20 9.57
CA LYS A 56 -2.66 -16.62 8.75
C LYS A 56 -2.33 -16.66 7.26
N SER A 57 -1.62 -15.65 6.76
CA SER A 57 -1.30 -15.48 5.34
C SER A 57 -0.05 -16.24 4.89
N GLY A 58 0.80 -16.68 5.83
CA GLY A 58 2.11 -17.26 5.51
C GLY A 58 3.15 -16.24 5.02
N ILE A 59 2.85 -14.95 5.01
CA ILE A 59 3.75 -13.90 4.50
C ILE A 59 4.98 -13.79 5.41
N LEU A 60 6.17 -13.97 4.84
CA LEU A 60 7.47 -14.00 5.53
C LEU A 60 7.49 -14.98 6.72
N MET A 61 6.86 -16.15 6.55
CA MET A 61 6.91 -17.23 7.50
C MET A 61 7.81 -18.35 6.97
N GLY A 62 8.66 -18.88 7.84
CA GLY A 62 9.45 -20.08 7.57
C GLY A 62 8.59 -21.35 7.67
N SER A 63 9.10 -22.46 7.13
CA SER A 63 8.48 -23.78 7.24
C SER A 63 8.34 -24.29 8.68
N ASP A 64 9.15 -23.75 9.59
CA ASP A 64 9.13 -24.03 11.03
C ASP A 64 8.07 -23.21 11.80
N GLY A 65 7.29 -22.37 11.09
CA GLY A 65 6.29 -21.48 11.68
C GLY A 65 6.85 -20.23 12.35
N ASN A 66 8.17 -19.99 12.23
CA ASN A 66 8.82 -18.79 12.72
C ASN A 66 8.88 -17.68 11.66
N PRO A 67 8.99 -16.40 12.06
CA PRO A 67 9.14 -15.31 11.12
C PRO A 67 10.50 -15.37 10.41
N VAL A 68 10.51 -15.17 9.10
CA VAL A 68 11.75 -15.04 8.32
C VAL A 68 12.57 -13.89 8.87
N GLY A 69 13.88 -14.12 9.09
CA GLY A 69 14.78 -13.16 9.71
C GLY A 69 14.74 -13.14 11.25
N GLY A 70 13.96 -14.05 11.88
CA GLY A 70 13.94 -14.24 13.35
C GLY A 70 13.15 -13.19 14.13
N LYS A 71 12.68 -12.10 13.50
CA LYS A 71 11.90 -11.02 14.13
C LYS A 71 10.53 -10.88 13.49
N TRP A 72 9.51 -10.51 14.29
CA TRP A 72 8.17 -10.19 13.79
C TRP A 72 8.11 -8.82 13.12
N SER A 73 8.95 -7.89 13.53
CA SER A 73 9.08 -6.55 12.95
C SER A 73 10.53 -6.09 13.04
N PHE A 74 10.99 -5.37 12.03
CA PHE A 74 12.30 -4.72 11.95
C PHE A 74 12.19 -3.19 12.08
N ASP A 75 11.10 -2.68 12.64
CA ASP A 75 10.81 -1.25 12.79
C ASP A 75 11.95 -0.46 13.46
N GLU A 76 12.61 -1.08 14.46
CA GLU A 76 13.75 -0.45 15.14
C GLU A 76 14.96 -0.25 14.21
N ASP A 77 15.11 -1.09 13.19
CA ASP A 77 16.21 -1.03 12.21
C ASP A 77 15.91 -0.02 11.08
N ASN A 78 14.68 0.56 11.04
CA ASN A 78 14.15 1.36 9.94
C ASN A 78 14.14 2.88 10.21
N ARG A 79 14.95 3.36 11.14
CA ARG A 79 14.98 4.77 11.59
C ARG A 79 16.29 5.49 11.31
N ASN A 80 16.97 5.11 10.24
CA ASN A 80 18.27 5.70 9.91
C ASN A 80 18.11 7.12 9.35
N LYS A 81 19.08 7.99 9.71
CA LYS A 81 19.17 9.32 9.12
C LYS A 81 19.61 9.23 7.67
N LEU A 82 18.99 10.02 6.80
CA LEU A 82 19.35 10.09 5.40
C LEU A 82 20.78 10.66 5.23
N PRO A 83 21.72 9.95 4.60
CA PRO A 83 23.05 10.48 4.31
C PRO A 83 22.98 11.69 3.38
N LYS A 84 23.85 12.68 3.60
CA LYS A 84 23.88 13.93 2.79
C LYS A 84 24.04 13.70 1.29
N ASN A 85 24.80 12.67 0.91
CA ASN A 85 25.17 12.40 -0.48
C ASN A 85 24.49 11.16 -1.06
N ILE A 86 23.35 10.72 -0.45
CA ILE A 86 22.63 9.56 -0.98
C ILE A 86 21.96 9.90 -2.32
N SER A 87 22.15 9.03 -3.31
CA SER A 87 21.43 9.11 -4.56
C SER A 87 20.02 8.57 -4.39
N ILE A 88 19.02 9.39 -4.69
CA ILE A 88 17.60 9.00 -4.62
C ILE A 88 17.12 8.74 -6.05
N PRO A 89 16.72 7.50 -6.39
CA PRO A 89 16.21 7.21 -7.73
C PRO A 89 14.96 8.04 -8.05
N LYS A 90 14.98 8.71 -9.21
CA LYS A 90 13.84 9.51 -9.69
C LYS A 90 12.80 8.60 -10.29
N PHE A 91 11.53 8.89 -9.99
CA PHE A 91 10.43 8.17 -10.63
C PHE A 91 10.46 8.32 -12.16
N PRO A 92 10.06 7.27 -12.90
CA PRO A 92 9.88 7.38 -14.34
C PRO A 92 8.78 8.40 -14.66
N ASN A 93 8.97 9.12 -15.77
CA ASN A 93 7.90 10.00 -16.25
C ASN A 93 6.68 9.18 -16.67
N ILE A 94 5.53 9.63 -16.21
CA ILE A 94 4.23 9.14 -16.63
C ILE A 94 3.63 10.17 -17.57
N ASN A 95 3.25 9.74 -18.75
CA ASN A 95 2.62 10.62 -19.73
C ASN A 95 1.17 10.93 -19.33
N GLU A 96 0.77 12.18 -19.50
CA GLU A 96 -0.60 12.56 -19.28
C GLU A 96 -1.53 11.91 -20.32
N THR A 97 -2.59 11.28 -19.85
CA THR A 97 -3.65 10.75 -20.71
C THR A 97 -4.53 11.87 -21.28
N ASN A 98 -5.29 11.57 -22.33
CA ASN A 98 -6.26 12.51 -22.87
C ASN A 98 -7.33 12.92 -21.85
N HIS A 99 -7.69 12.02 -20.92
CA HIS A 99 -8.62 12.32 -19.83
C HIS A 99 -8.02 13.34 -18.87
N THR A 100 -6.78 13.14 -18.45
CA THR A 100 -6.05 14.07 -17.57
C THR A 100 -5.99 15.45 -18.20
N LYS A 101 -5.58 15.55 -19.47
CA LYS A 101 -5.51 16.83 -20.20
C LYS A 101 -6.84 17.57 -20.24
N LYS A 102 -7.96 16.85 -20.45
CA LYS A 102 -9.30 17.43 -20.47
C LYS A 102 -9.78 17.90 -19.10
N LEU A 103 -9.40 17.18 -18.03
CA LEU A 103 -9.86 17.48 -16.68
C LEU A 103 -9.09 18.61 -16.02
N LYS A 104 -7.80 18.81 -16.32
CA LYS A 104 -6.98 19.88 -15.73
C LYS A 104 -7.66 21.26 -15.74
N PRO A 105 -8.08 21.81 -16.90
CA PRO A 105 -8.71 23.12 -16.93
C PRO A 105 -10.04 23.17 -16.15
N VAL A 106 -10.76 22.05 -16.05
CA VAL A 106 -11.98 21.96 -15.26
C VAL A 106 -11.66 22.07 -13.77
N ILE A 107 -10.64 21.35 -13.29
CA ILE A 107 -10.18 21.41 -11.89
C ILE A 107 -9.66 22.78 -11.53
N GLU A 108 -8.81 23.38 -12.37
CA GLU A 108 -8.28 24.73 -12.15
C GLU A 108 -9.41 25.79 -12.05
N LYS A 109 -10.47 25.65 -12.86
CA LYS A 109 -11.62 26.55 -12.81
C LYS A 109 -12.47 26.35 -11.55
N LEU A 110 -12.79 25.10 -11.20
CA LEU A 110 -13.69 24.78 -10.09
C LEU A 110 -13.04 25.00 -8.73
N PHE A 111 -11.74 24.77 -8.62
CA PHE A 111 -10.98 24.78 -7.37
C PHE A 111 -9.91 25.90 -7.33
N LYS A 112 -10.13 27.00 -8.07
CA LYS A 112 -9.21 28.12 -8.18
C LYS A 112 -8.75 28.73 -6.83
N ASP A 113 -9.58 28.63 -5.80
CA ASP A 113 -9.32 29.17 -4.47
C ASP A 113 -8.76 28.09 -3.51
N HIS A 114 -8.46 26.87 -4.00
CA HIS A 114 -7.83 25.81 -3.23
C HIS A 114 -6.31 25.83 -3.42
N PRO A 115 -5.53 25.43 -2.39
CA PRO A 115 -4.08 25.34 -2.53
C PRO A 115 -3.71 24.20 -3.49
N GLY A 116 -2.66 24.42 -4.28
CA GLY A 116 -2.11 23.45 -5.23
C GLY A 116 -2.29 23.88 -6.67
N SER A 117 -1.83 23.02 -7.59
CA SER A 117 -1.91 23.21 -9.04
C SER A 117 -1.93 21.86 -9.73
N THR A 118 -2.54 21.79 -10.89
CA THR A 118 -2.51 20.59 -11.75
C THR A 118 -1.27 20.49 -12.65
N ASP A 119 -0.40 21.52 -12.66
CA ASP A 119 0.75 21.60 -13.57
C ASP A 119 1.72 20.43 -13.42
N ASN A 120 1.96 20.01 -12.20
CA ASN A 120 2.89 18.92 -11.88
C ASN A 120 2.16 17.62 -11.50
N PHE A 121 1.03 17.34 -12.13
CA PHE A 121 0.31 16.10 -11.91
C PHE A 121 1.09 14.92 -12.51
N TRP A 122 1.72 14.13 -11.64
CA TRP A 122 2.61 13.02 -12.01
C TRP A 122 2.00 11.63 -11.76
N PHE A 123 0.78 11.57 -11.26
CA PHE A 123 0.12 10.31 -10.93
C PHE A 123 -0.27 9.54 -12.20
N ALA A 124 -0.04 8.24 -12.17
CA ALA A 124 -0.56 7.33 -13.19
C ALA A 124 -2.08 7.25 -13.11
N THR A 125 -2.73 7.18 -14.26
CA THR A 125 -4.19 7.01 -14.37
C THR A 125 -4.57 5.75 -15.14
N GLU A 126 -3.57 4.98 -15.59
CA GLU A 126 -3.74 3.72 -16.32
C GLU A 126 -2.99 2.59 -15.61
N TYR A 127 -3.53 1.38 -15.71
CA TYR A 127 -2.98 0.19 -15.06
C TYR A 127 -1.51 -0.06 -15.42
N ASP A 128 -1.17 0.00 -16.71
CA ASP A 128 0.19 -0.29 -17.19
C ASP A 128 1.23 0.68 -16.62
N ASP A 129 0.86 1.94 -16.44
CA ASP A 129 1.73 2.93 -15.83
C ASP A 129 1.91 2.69 -14.32
N VAL A 130 0.86 2.23 -13.64
CA VAL A 130 0.98 1.80 -12.23
C VAL A 130 1.92 0.62 -12.10
N ILE A 131 1.87 -0.35 -13.04
CA ILE A 131 2.80 -1.48 -13.07
C ILE A 131 4.24 -1.04 -13.33
N LYS A 132 4.46 -0.04 -14.18
CA LYS A 132 5.80 0.58 -14.37
C LYS A 132 6.32 1.18 -13.07
N LEU A 133 5.49 1.93 -12.34
CA LEU A 133 5.85 2.52 -11.05
C LEU A 133 6.16 1.46 -9.99
N LEU A 134 5.35 0.41 -9.90
CA LEU A 134 5.61 -0.72 -9.00
C LEU A 134 6.93 -1.41 -9.33
N ASN A 135 7.18 -1.72 -10.59
CA ASN A 135 8.42 -2.36 -11.02
C ASN A 135 9.65 -1.48 -10.77
N PHE A 136 9.52 -0.17 -10.98
CA PHE A 136 10.57 0.79 -10.67
C PHE A 136 10.87 0.81 -9.16
N PHE A 137 9.84 0.93 -8.31
CA PHE A 137 10.01 0.87 -6.86
C PHE A 137 10.74 -0.41 -6.43
N ILE A 138 10.27 -1.56 -6.92
CA ILE A 138 10.83 -2.87 -6.55
C ILE A 138 12.32 -2.95 -6.92
N LYS A 139 12.70 -2.49 -8.11
CA LYS A 139 14.09 -2.58 -8.61
C LYS A 139 15.01 -1.56 -7.99
N GLU A 140 14.58 -0.31 -7.90
CA GLU A 140 15.46 0.83 -7.63
C GLU A 140 15.42 1.31 -6.18
N LYS A 141 14.30 1.10 -5.48
CA LYS A 141 14.08 1.70 -4.16
C LYS A 141 13.89 0.69 -3.03
N SER A 142 13.32 -0.47 -3.31
CA SER A 142 12.87 -1.42 -2.29
C SER A 142 13.97 -1.85 -1.34
N ASN A 143 15.21 -1.97 -1.79
CA ASN A 143 16.33 -2.41 -0.96
C ASN A 143 16.74 -1.41 0.13
N LEU A 144 16.47 -0.12 -0.07
CA LEU A 144 16.76 0.95 0.88
C LEU A 144 15.50 1.49 1.58
N PHE A 145 14.33 0.95 1.25
CA PHE A 145 13.07 1.38 1.83
C PHE A 145 13.10 1.34 3.35
N GLY A 146 13.46 0.18 3.93
CA GLY A 146 13.46 0.01 5.38
C GLY A 146 14.40 0.97 6.08
N ASP A 147 15.63 1.10 5.64
CA ASP A 147 16.61 1.98 6.29
C ASP A 147 16.11 3.42 6.44
N TYR A 148 15.35 3.91 5.45
CA TYR A 148 14.92 5.30 5.36
C TYR A 148 13.39 5.46 5.33
N GLU A 149 12.66 4.49 5.90
CA GLU A 149 11.19 4.52 5.96
C GLU A 149 10.68 5.81 6.63
N ASP A 150 11.29 6.21 7.75
CA ASP A 150 10.91 7.39 8.53
C ASP A 150 11.74 8.64 8.17
N ALA A 151 12.62 8.59 7.18
CA ALA A 151 13.46 9.71 6.82
C ALA A 151 12.66 10.85 6.15
N VAL A 152 13.07 12.09 6.41
CA VAL A 152 12.46 13.30 5.84
C VAL A 152 13.52 14.09 5.09
N ASN A 153 13.16 14.64 3.92
CA ASN A 153 14.03 15.50 3.14
C ASN A 153 13.25 16.67 2.52
N GLN A 154 13.76 17.89 2.64
CA GLN A 154 13.09 19.08 2.11
C GLN A 154 13.01 19.15 0.58
N LYS A 155 13.94 18.50 -0.12
CA LYS A 155 14.04 18.53 -1.59
C LYS A 155 13.38 17.34 -2.27
N ASN A 156 13.05 16.27 -1.52
CA ASN A 156 12.44 15.06 -2.04
C ASN A 156 11.47 14.49 -1.01
N ASN A 157 10.19 14.60 -1.30
CA ASN A 157 9.11 14.19 -0.39
C ASN A 157 8.72 12.70 -0.52
N ILE A 158 9.30 11.96 -1.47
CA ILE A 158 8.96 10.56 -1.70
C ILE A 158 10.09 9.63 -1.25
N LEU A 159 11.36 10.07 -1.40
CA LEU A 159 12.54 9.29 -1.05
C LEU A 159 12.49 7.84 -1.62
N PHE A 160 12.52 6.85 -0.73
CA PHE A 160 12.50 5.43 -1.08
C PHE A 160 11.10 4.81 -1.00
N HIS A 161 10.05 5.60 -0.81
CA HIS A 161 8.67 5.09 -0.82
C HIS A 161 8.18 4.70 -2.22
N SER A 162 7.18 3.82 -2.25
CA SER A 162 6.57 3.35 -3.49
C SER A 162 5.57 4.34 -4.09
N ALA A 163 4.95 5.18 -3.24
CA ALA A 163 3.86 6.10 -3.59
C ALA A 163 2.67 5.40 -4.29
N LEU A 164 2.38 4.14 -3.96
CA LEU A 164 1.32 3.34 -4.59
C LEU A 164 -0.06 3.49 -3.93
N SER A 165 -0.16 4.15 -2.78
CA SER A 165 -1.42 4.29 -2.04
C SER A 165 -2.58 4.89 -2.85
N PRO A 166 -2.41 5.90 -3.72
CA PRO A 166 -3.50 6.39 -4.55
C PRO A 166 -4.08 5.32 -5.48
N TYR A 167 -3.21 4.47 -6.04
CA TYR A 167 -3.61 3.44 -6.99
C TYR A 167 -4.28 2.25 -6.32
N ILE A 168 -3.88 1.92 -5.09
CA ILE A 168 -4.59 0.96 -4.25
C ILE A 168 -5.98 1.52 -3.92
N ASN A 169 -6.05 2.77 -3.48
CA ASN A 169 -7.31 3.42 -3.12
C ASN A 169 -8.31 3.50 -4.28
N LEU A 170 -7.82 3.67 -5.51
CA LEU A 170 -8.64 3.69 -6.72
C LEU A 170 -8.92 2.30 -7.30
N GLY A 171 -8.36 1.24 -6.73
CA GLY A 171 -8.57 -0.13 -7.20
C GLY A 171 -7.79 -0.50 -8.46
N LEU A 172 -6.78 0.27 -8.85
CA LEU A 172 -5.93 -0.04 -10.01
C LEU A 172 -4.98 -1.21 -9.73
N VAL A 173 -4.56 -1.39 -8.47
CA VAL A 173 -3.79 -2.55 -8.01
C VAL A 173 -4.29 -2.99 -6.65
N THR A 174 -4.17 -4.28 -6.35
CA THR A 174 -4.54 -4.81 -5.03
C THR A 174 -3.31 -4.96 -4.13
N PRO A 175 -3.47 -4.88 -2.81
CA PRO A 175 -2.39 -5.18 -1.86
C PRO A 175 -1.77 -6.56 -2.09
N GLU A 176 -2.58 -7.58 -2.34
CA GLU A 176 -2.12 -8.94 -2.62
C GLU A 176 -1.20 -9.00 -3.84
N PHE A 177 -1.59 -8.35 -4.94
CA PHE A 177 -0.78 -8.29 -6.16
C PHE A 177 0.59 -7.63 -5.90
N ILE A 178 0.61 -6.51 -5.17
CA ILE A 178 1.85 -5.81 -4.80
C ILE A 178 2.76 -6.73 -3.98
N ILE A 179 2.21 -7.39 -2.96
CA ILE A 179 2.96 -8.32 -2.10
C ILE A 179 3.56 -9.47 -2.93
N GLN A 180 2.77 -10.08 -3.80
CA GLN A 180 3.24 -11.15 -4.67
C GLN A 180 4.42 -10.69 -5.54
N LYS A 181 4.32 -9.51 -6.17
CA LYS A 181 5.40 -8.96 -7.01
C LYS A 181 6.68 -8.68 -6.23
N VAL A 182 6.56 -8.12 -5.03
CA VAL A 182 7.71 -7.86 -4.16
C VAL A 182 8.38 -9.17 -3.71
N LEU A 183 7.60 -10.17 -3.32
CA LEU A 183 8.10 -11.49 -2.91
C LEU A 183 8.74 -12.25 -4.07
N GLU A 184 8.16 -12.21 -5.27
CA GLU A 184 8.73 -12.79 -6.49
C GLU A 184 10.11 -12.18 -6.80
N PHE A 185 10.22 -10.85 -6.70
CA PHE A 185 11.49 -10.15 -6.91
C PHE A 185 12.52 -10.51 -5.83
N HIS A 186 12.11 -10.54 -4.55
CA HIS A 186 12.98 -10.91 -3.44
C HIS A 186 13.58 -12.31 -3.59
N LYS A 187 12.81 -13.28 -4.07
CA LYS A 187 13.32 -14.66 -4.32
C LYS A 187 14.55 -14.66 -5.21
N LYS A 188 14.59 -13.76 -6.21
CA LYS A 188 15.67 -13.65 -7.20
C LYS A 188 16.79 -12.70 -6.78
N ASN A 189 16.46 -11.56 -6.19
CA ASN A 189 17.35 -10.41 -6.00
C ASN A 189 17.69 -10.10 -4.54
N LYS A 190 17.08 -10.82 -3.57
CA LYS A 190 17.42 -10.74 -2.14
C LYS A 190 17.36 -9.32 -1.55
N ILE A 191 16.18 -8.69 -1.56
CA ILE A 191 15.94 -7.43 -0.82
C ILE A 191 16.32 -7.64 0.66
N ARG A 192 16.96 -6.67 1.29
CA ARG A 192 17.30 -6.74 2.71
C ARG A 192 16.05 -6.96 3.56
N ILE A 193 16.17 -7.81 4.59
CA ILE A 193 14.99 -8.27 5.34
C ILE A 193 14.24 -7.15 6.06
N ASN A 194 14.94 -6.15 6.60
CA ASN A 194 14.32 -4.98 7.21
C ASN A 194 13.49 -4.18 6.20
N SER A 195 14.00 -3.99 4.98
CA SER A 195 13.28 -3.30 3.91
C SER A 195 12.10 -4.12 3.40
N LEU A 196 12.28 -5.42 3.22
CA LEU A 196 11.21 -6.32 2.77
C LEU A 196 10.07 -6.37 3.77
N GLU A 197 10.39 -6.65 5.04
CA GLU A 197 9.38 -6.72 6.11
C GLU A 197 8.72 -5.36 6.33
N GLY A 198 9.51 -4.28 6.42
CA GLY A 198 8.99 -2.94 6.60
C GLY A 198 7.97 -2.56 5.50
N TYR A 199 8.31 -2.82 4.24
CA TYR A 199 7.38 -2.54 3.14
C TYR A 199 6.12 -3.42 3.18
N LEU A 200 6.26 -4.72 3.39
CA LEU A 200 5.11 -5.62 3.48
C LEU A 200 4.21 -5.28 4.66
N ARG A 201 4.78 -4.83 5.77
CA ARG A 201 4.04 -4.34 6.94
C ARG A 201 3.17 -3.12 6.63
N GLN A 202 3.63 -2.23 5.75
CA GLN A 202 2.83 -1.07 5.30
C GLN A 202 1.67 -1.45 4.37
N VAL A 203 1.78 -2.58 3.66
CA VAL A 203 0.76 -3.03 2.70
C VAL A 203 -0.28 -3.97 3.35
N ILE A 204 0.09 -4.67 4.42
CA ILE A 204 -0.77 -5.61 5.18
C ILE A 204 -1.74 -4.88 6.09
#